data_fa833410626d8c7f19e645d76be9577c
#
_entry.id   fa833410626d8c7f19e645d76be9577c
#
_cell.length_a   1.000
_cell.length_b   1.000
_cell.length_c   1.000
_cell.angle_alpha   90.00
_cell.angle_beta   90.00
_cell.angle_gamma   90.00
#
_symmetry.space_group_name_H-M   'P 1'
#
loop_
_entity.id
_entity.type
_entity.pdbx_description
1 polymer ?
#
loop_
_entity_poly.entity_id
_entity_poly.type
_entity_poly.pdbx_seq_one_letter_code
_entity_poly.pdbx_strand_id
1 'polypeptide(L)'
;MTGRERILTVLKGEIPDRVPVGLFVQEEYLGWFFPEKEQVDRVMDAVECARILGFDLLTRDRKFEVPHFMKKSFGNWDVNEKIKKDKGMLYRATEITTPDGVLKQVEAGPYEERTVSGIHFSTVEYLIENERDLEIFNKFVPRIDSETISEMKERAAFSRELIGELGISAPWGWGGVFNQAATYRNVQELLMDAYLNQEFYQAYMEKMTELIVESNNALTDTDFQCIGIQGNIANAGMVGAEFFDKYILPYEKELAKAIQDAGKFTLYHNCGKARVLQESYVKMGLDMWETVATPPQGDNDLKEAKELIGDSITLSGNLDQVNFLKKAALEEIEKEVTRIMHIGKQGGRYIFAASDFLEKGTPLENVKKVIEVAIREGRY
;
A
#
# COMPACT_ATOMS: atom_id res chain seq x y z
N MET A 1 3.75 26.39 6.33
CA MET A 1 3.42 25.50 5.19
C MET A 1 2.11 24.76 5.51
N THR A 2 1.29 24.46 4.50
CA THR A 2 0.15 23.55 4.63
C THR A 2 0.62 22.09 4.77
N GLY A 3 -0.25 21.17 5.18
CA GLY A 3 0.09 19.74 5.23
C GLY A 3 0.51 19.19 3.87
N ARG A 4 -0.21 19.60 2.81
CA ARG A 4 0.11 19.26 1.43
C ARG A 4 1.49 19.77 0.99
N GLU A 5 1.77 21.05 1.18
CA GLU A 5 3.06 21.63 0.85
C GLU A 5 4.20 20.90 1.57
N ARG A 6 4.00 20.61 2.86
CA ARG A 6 5.01 19.96 3.70
C ARG A 6 5.34 18.54 3.22
N ILE A 7 4.32 17.72 2.91
CA ILE A 7 4.54 16.36 2.39
C ILE A 7 5.24 16.42 1.03
N LEU A 8 4.78 17.26 0.11
CA LEU A 8 5.39 17.39 -1.22
C LEU A 8 6.83 17.92 -1.18
N THR A 9 7.14 18.83 -0.25
CA THR A 9 8.51 19.32 -0.01
C THR A 9 9.43 18.17 0.39
N VAL A 10 9.01 17.33 1.33
CA VAL A 10 9.80 16.18 1.77
C VAL A 10 9.98 15.16 0.66
N LEU A 11 8.96 14.86 -0.14
CA LEU A 11 9.06 13.94 -1.29
C LEU A 11 10.04 14.43 -2.35
N LYS A 12 10.18 15.74 -2.52
CA LYS A 12 11.22 16.37 -3.38
C LYS A 12 12.63 16.29 -2.79
N GLY A 13 12.77 15.86 -1.53
CA GLY A 13 14.04 15.85 -0.81
C GLY A 13 14.43 17.21 -0.22
N GLU A 14 13.50 18.14 -0.15
CA GLU A 14 13.67 19.46 0.43
C GLU A 14 13.26 19.46 1.92
N ILE A 15 13.70 20.47 2.67
CA ILE A 15 13.41 20.61 4.10
C ILE A 15 12.17 21.51 4.28
N PRO A 16 11.07 21.03 4.88
CA PRO A 16 9.89 21.83 5.19
C PRO A 16 10.08 22.64 6.48
N ASP A 17 9.07 23.40 6.90
CA ASP A 17 9.05 24.12 8.19
C ASP A 17 9.10 23.19 9.41
N ARG A 18 8.60 22.00 9.27
CA ARG A 18 8.68 20.87 10.24
C ARG A 18 8.51 19.53 9.53
N VAL A 19 8.91 18.46 10.17
CA VAL A 19 8.60 17.10 9.74
C VAL A 19 7.07 16.93 9.62
N PRO A 20 6.55 16.40 8.47
CA PRO A 20 5.15 16.05 8.38
C PRO A 20 4.78 14.96 9.39
N VAL A 21 3.61 15.09 10.00
CA VAL A 21 3.02 14.04 10.87
C VAL A 21 1.95 13.33 10.05
N GLY A 22 2.30 12.23 9.41
CA GLY A 22 1.48 11.50 8.44
C GLY A 22 0.91 10.20 9.02
N LEU A 23 0.09 10.27 10.08
CA LEU A 23 -0.48 9.07 10.66
C LEU A 23 -1.38 8.33 9.66
N PHE A 24 -1.16 7.03 9.53
CA PHE A 24 -1.96 6.20 8.63
C PHE A 24 -3.20 5.68 9.38
N VAL A 25 -4.38 6.12 8.95
CA VAL A 25 -5.67 5.72 9.51
C VAL A 25 -6.46 4.91 8.48
N GLN A 26 -6.94 3.74 8.91
CA GLN A 26 -7.74 2.82 8.10
C GLN A 26 -9.15 2.65 8.67
N GLU A 27 -9.98 1.89 7.98
CA GLU A 27 -11.39 1.71 8.31
C GLU A 27 -11.62 1.23 9.73
N GLU A 28 -10.78 0.32 10.27
CA GLU A 28 -10.92 -0.19 11.64
C GLU A 28 -10.74 0.91 12.69
N TYR A 29 -9.70 1.75 12.50
CA TYR A 29 -9.47 2.89 13.38
C TYR A 29 -10.54 3.95 13.20
N LEU A 30 -10.88 4.28 11.95
CA LEU A 30 -11.90 5.29 11.63
C LEU A 30 -13.29 4.90 12.16
N GLY A 31 -13.69 3.64 12.02
CA GLY A 31 -14.94 3.14 12.58
C GLY A 31 -14.97 3.10 14.11
N TRP A 32 -13.81 2.96 14.76
CA TRP A 32 -13.70 3.13 16.19
C TRP A 32 -13.71 4.61 16.60
N PHE A 33 -13.09 5.48 15.80
CA PHE A 33 -13.04 6.91 16.05
C PHE A 33 -14.40 7.60 15.82
N PHE A 34 -15.20 7.09 14.88
CA PHE A 34 -16.55 7.55 14.55
C PHE A 34 -17.58 6.43 14.81
N PRO A 35 -17.86 6.09 16.09
CA PRO A 35 -18.71 4.93 16.43
C PRO A 35 -20.16 5.05 15.97
N GLU A 36 -20.62 6.26 15.63
CA GLU A 36 -21.95 6.54 15.13
C GLU A 36 -22.13 6.20 13.63
N LYS A 37 -21.01 6.01 12.88
CA LYS A 37 -21.06 5.70 11.44
C LYS A 37 -21.26 4.20 11.22
N GLU A 38 -22.24 3.82 10.43
CA GLU A 38 -22.46 2.43 10.03
C GLU A 38 -21.40 1.94 9.03
N GLN A 39 -20.93 2.84 8.17
CA GLN A 39 -19.86 2.61 7.20
C GLN A 39 -18.91 3.79 7.21
N VAL A 40 -17.64 3.54 6.95
CA VAL A 40 -16.60 4.57 6.81
C VAL A 40 -16.04 4.57 5.40
N ASP A 41 -15.76 5.78 4.89
CA ASP A 41 -14.98 5.99 3.66
C ASP A 41 -13.55 6.36 4.05
N ARG A 42 -12.58 5.63 3.51
CA ARG A 42 -11.16 5.81 3.84
C ARG A 42 -10.65 7.23 3.59
N VAL A 43 -11.16 7.93 2.60
CA VAL A 43 -10.71 9.30 2.28
C VAL A 43 -11.51 10.33 3.07
N MET A 44 -12.85 10.26 3.02
CA MET A 44 -13.71 11.25 3.68
C MET A 44 -13.49 11.28 5.20
N ASP A 45 -13.51 10.11 5.83
CA ASP A 45 -13.40 10.00 7.28
C ASP A 45 -11.97 10.23 7.76
N ALA A 46 -10.94 9.88 6.93
CA ALA A 46 -9.57 10.25 7.24
C ALA A 46 -9.35 11.78 7.18
N VAL A 47 -9.99 12.49 6.25
CA VAL A 47 -9.96 13.96 6.19
C VAL A 47 -10.58 14.55 7.46
N GLU A 48 -11.74 14.06 7.89
CA GLU A 48 -12.40 14.52 9.10
C GLU A 48 -11.56 14.22 10.35
N CYS A 49 -11.04 13.00 10.47
CA CYS A 49 -10.16 12.60 11.56
C CYS A 49 -8.90 13.48 11.63
N ALA A 50 -8.25 13.73 10.50
CA ALA A 50 -7.06 14.58 10.43
C ALA A 50 -7.35 16.04 10.80
N ARG A 51 -8.51 16.58 10.43
CA ARG A 51 -8.94 17.91 10.84
C ARG A 51 -9.18 18.01 12.35
N ILE A 52 -9.81 17.00 12.94
CA ILE A 52 -10.08 16.96 14.40
C ILE A 52 -8.79 16.82 15.19
N LEU A 53 -7.86 15.96 14.74
CA LEU A 53 -6.64 15.66 15.48
C LEU A 53 -5.47 16.57 15.14
N GLY A 54 -5.47 17.25 13.99
CA GLY A 54 -4.46 18.24 13.61
C GLY A 54 -3.16 17.65 13.04
N PHE A 55 -3.22 16.53 12.31
CA PHE A 55 -2.07 15.95 11.62
C PHE A 55 -2.09 16.17 10.10
N ASP A 56 -0.94 16.00 9.43
CA ASP A 56 -0.81 16.13 7.97
C ASP A 56 -1.32 14.83 7.31
N LEU A 57 -2.28 14.94 6.39
CA LEU A 57 -2.95 13.76 5.84
C LEU A 57 -2.16 13.15 4.68
N LEU A 58 -1.69 11.93 4.88
CA LEU A 58 -1.20 11.06 3.82
C LEU A 58 -2.08 9.81 3.79
N THR A 59 -3.16 9.84 3.01
CA THR A 59 -4.13 8.74 2.96
C THR A 59 -3.91 7.79 1.79
N ARG A 60 -4.54 6.60 1.85
CA ARG A 60 -4.47 5.52 0.85
C ARG A 60 -5.88 5.21 0.37
N ASP A 61 -6.25 5.70 -0.81
CA ASP A 61 -7.52 5.32 -1.44
C ASP A 61 -7.43 3.89 -1.99
N ARG A 62 -8.44 3.05 -1.71
CA ARG A 62 -8.49 1.64 -2.15
C ARG A 62 -9.42 1.39 -3.33
N LYS A 63 -9.99 2.42 -3.91
CA LYS A 63 -11.02 2.29 -4.95
C LYS A 63 -10.56 1.42 -6.13
N PHE A 64 -9.27 1.45 -6.45
CA PHE A 64 -8.68 0.79 -7.63
C PHE A 64 -7.74 -0.39 -7.28
N GLU A 65 -7.80 -0.89 -6.05
CA GLU A 65 -6.97 -2.01 -5.57
C GLU A 65 -7.27 -3.34 -6.28
N VAL A 66 -8.53 -3.55 -6.70
CA VAL A 66 -8.94 -4.72 -7.48
C VAL A 66 -9.05 -4.33 -8.96
N PRO A 67 -8.35 -5.03 -9.88
CA PRO A 67 -8.34 -4.66 -11.29
C PRO A 67 -9.70 -4.87 -11.98
N HIS A 68 -9.92 -4.11 -13.04
CA HIS A 68 -11.17 -4.12 -13.81
C HIS A 68 -11.54 -5.51 -14.34
N PHE A 69 -10.55 -6.29 -14.80
CA PHE A 69 -10.76 -7.61 -15.37
C PHE A 69 -11.28 -8.66 -14.37
N MET A 70 -11.20 -8.40 -13.08
CA MET A 70 -11.81 -9.23 -12.04
C MET A 70 -13.24 -8.80 -11.69
N LYS A 71 -13.70 -7.66 -12.18
CA LYS A 71 -14.99 -7.07 -11.82
C LYS A 71 -15.99 -6.98 -12.96
N LYS A 72 -15.50 -6.88 -14.20
CA LYS A 72 -16.33 -6.60 -15.38
C LYS A 72 -16.10 -7.65 -16.46
N SER A 73 -17.16 -7.98 -17.19
CA SER A 73 -17.08 -8.80 -18.40
C SER A 73 -16.72 -7.95 -19.63
N PHE A 74 -15.88 -8.49 -20.52
CA PHE A 74 -15.39 -7.83 -21.74
C PHE A 74 -15.34 -8.82 -22.90
N GLY A 75 -16.24 -8.72 -23.87
CA GLY A 75 -16.17 -9.56 -25.06
C GLY A 75 -16.06 -11.06 -24.76
N ASN A 76 -14.87 -11.63 -24.98
CA ASN A 76 -14.56 -13.03 -24.72
C ASN A 76 -14.06 -13.32 -23.29
N TRP A 77 -14.23 -12.39 -22.37
CA TRP A 77 -13.86 -12.47 -20.97
C TRP A 77 -15.10 -12.25 -20.11
N ASP A 78 -15.81 -13.33 -19.78
CA ASP A 78 -17.08 -13.26 -19.05
C ASP A 78 -16.88 -13.60 -17.58
N VAL A 79 -17.07 -12.60 -16.71
CA VAL A 79 -16.82 -12.68 -15.26
C VAL A 79 -18.12 -12.98 -14.52
N ASN A 80 -18.12 -14.04 -13.74
CA ASN A 80 -19.25 -14.43 -12.90
C ASN A 80 -18.78 -14.63 -11.46
N GLU A 81 -19.34 -13.88 -10.53
CA GLU A 81 -19.02 -13.97 -9.10
C GLU A 81 -20.13 -14.73 -8.35
N LYS A 82 -19.75 -15.65 -7.49
CA LYS A 82 -20.63 -16.39 -6.58
C LYS A 82 -20.13 -16.25 -5.15
N ILE A 83 -21.02 -15.84 -4.26
CA ILE A 83 -20.72 -15.71 -2.84
C ILE A 83 -21.43 -16.84 -2.08
N LYS A 84 -20.69 -17.56 -1.24
CA LYS A 84 -21.21 -18.63 -0.37
C LYS A 84 -20.76 -18.39 1.06
N LYS A 85 -21.71 -18.52 2.00
CA LYS A 85 -21.42 -18.51 3.45
C LYS A 85 -21.42 -19.96 3.96
N ASP A 86 -20.33 -20.36 4.63
CA ASP A 86 -20.22 -21.69 5.24
C ASP A 86 -19.36 -21.63 6.51
N LYS A 87 -19.88 -22.20 7.61
CA LYS A 87 -19.17 -22.34 8.91
C LYS A 87 -18.47 -21.08 9.42
N GLY A 88 -19.10 -19.91 9.28
CA GLY A 88 -18.54 -18.62 9.73
C GLY A 88 -17.51 -18.01 8.78
N MET A 89 -17.33 -18.62 7.62
CA MET A 89 -16.49 -18.08 6.54
C MET A 89 -17.37 -17.62 5.37
N LEU A 90 -16.95 -16.56 4.70
CA LEU A 90 -17.48 -16.12 3.42
C LEU A 90 -16.48 -16.52 2.33
N TYR A 91 -17.00 -17.21 1.31
CA TYR A 91 -16.25 -17.60 0.11
C TYR A 91 -16.75 -16.77 -1.05
N ARG A 92 -15.83 -16.17 -1.80
CA ARG A 92 -16.08 -15.47 -3.04
C ARG A 92 -15.38 -16.22 -4.16
N ALA A 93 -16.15 -16.85 -5.04
CA ALA A 93 -15.66 -17.55 -6.22
C ALA A 93 -15.87 -16.70 -7.45
N THR A 94 -14.80 -16.32 -8.14
CA THR A 94 -14.81 -15.63 -9.43
C THR A 94 -14.48 -16.64 -10.50
N GLU A 95 -15.42 -16.89 -11.42
CA GLU A 95 -15.25 -17.72 -12.60
C GLU A 95 -15.20 -16.82 -13.83
N ILE A 96 -14.16 -17.01 -14.66
CA ILE A 96 -13.96 -16.25 -15.89
C ILE A 96 -14.03 -17.21 -17.06
N THR A 97 -15.10 -17.09 -17.85
CA THR A 97 -15.32 -17.93 -19.03
C THR A 97 -14.73 -17.27 -20.27
N THR A 98 -13.92 -18.04 -21.01
CA THR A 98 -13.33 -17.64 -22.28
C THR A 98 -13.58 -18.70 -23.35
N PRO A 99 -13.40 -18.43 -24.67
CA PRO A 99 -13.52 -19.43 -25.71
C PRO A 99 -12.59 -20.64 -25.55
N ASP A 100 -11.46 -20.48 -24.88
CA ASP A 100 -10.44 -21.51 -24.75
C ASP A 100 -10.51 -22.26 -23.40
N GLY A 101 -11.36 -21.82 -22.46
CA GLY A 101 -11.52 -22.45 -21.16
C GLY A 101 -12.02 -21.52 -20.08
N VAL A 102 -12.04 -22.02 -18.84
CA VAL A 102 -12.50 -21.27 -17.66
C VAL A 102 -11.34 -21.11 -16.69
N LEU A 103 -11.09 -19.87 -16.26
CA LEU A 103 -10.21 -19.55 -15.14
C LEU A 103 -11.06 -19.35 -13.88
N LYS A 104 -10.54 -19.73 -12.72
CA LYS A 104 -11.27 -19.63 -11.47
C LYS A 104 -10.37 -19.16 -10.34
N GLN A 105 -10.88 -18.24 -9.53
CA GLN A 105 -10.28 -17.86 -8.25
C GLN A 105 -11.29 -18.01 -7.13
N VAL A 106 -10.86 -18.50 -5.97
CA VAL A 106 -11.68 -18.50 -4.76
C VAL A 106 -10.93 -17.78 -3.65
N GLU A 107 -11.62 -16.86 -3.02
CA GLU A 107 -11.14 -16.16 -1.85
C GLU A 107 -12.01 -16.48 -0.66
N ALA A 108 -11.43 -16.56 0.53
CA ALA A 108 -12.15 -16.82 1.77
C ALA A 108 -11.76 -15.83 2.86
N GLY A 109 -12.73 -15.44 3.67
CA GLY A 109 -12.51 -14.56 4.82
C GLY A 109 -13.50 -14.84 5.94
N PRO A 110 -13.16 -14.52 7.20
CA PRO A 110 -14.06 -14.66 8.33
C PRO A 110 -15.27 -13.75 8.14
N TYR A 111 -16.47 -14.30 8.34
CA TYR A 111 -17.71 -13.54 8.31
C TYR A 111 -18.10 -13.10 9.71
N GLU A 112 -18.03 -11.80 9.95
CA GLU A 112 -18.61 -11.14 11.12
C GLU A 112 -19.77 -10.27 10.68
N GLU A 113 -20.90 -10.30 11.42
CA GLU A 113 -22.11 -9.55 11.03
C GLU A 113 -21.95 -8.03 11.01
N ARG A 114 -20.89 -7.50 11.65
CA ARG A 114 -20.54 -6.08 11.69
C ARG A 114 -19.03 -5.89 11.55
N THR A 115 -18.55 -5.86 10.31
CA THR A 115 -17.21 -5.34 10.02
C THR A 115 -17.32 -3.99 9.33
N VAL A 116 -16.86 -2.93 10.00
CA VAL A 116 -16.78 -1.57 9.45
C VAL A 116 -15.79 -1.51 8.29
N SER A 117 -14.74 -2.34 8.35
CA SER A 117 -13.65 -2.45 7.36
C SER A 117 -13.94 -3.37 6.18
N GLY A 118 -15.09 -4.08 6.21
CA GLY A 118 -15.34 -5.18 5.29
C GLY A 118 -14.60 -6.46 5.68
N ILE A 119 -14.72 -7.49 4.83
CA ILE A 119 -14.11 -8.80 5.06
C ILE A 119 -12.70 -8.81 4.42
N HIS A 120 -11.70 -9.20 5.22
CA HIS A 120 -10.35 -9.47 4.70
C HIS A 120 -10.34 -10.86 4.07
N PHE A 121 -10.29 -10.90 2.74
CA PHE A 121 -10.21 -12.13 1.97
C PHE A 121 -8.75 -12.55 1.76
N SER A 122 -8.53 -13.88 1.80
CA SER A 122 -7.29 -14.52 1.35
C SER A 122 -7.60 -15.46 0.20
N THR A 123 -6.76 -15.53 -0.81
CA THR A 123 -6.91 -16.45 -1.93
C THR A 123 -6.67 -17.87 -1.46
N VAL A 124 -7.59 -18.78 -1.77
CA VAL A 124 -7.54 -20.22 -1.43
C VAL A 124 -7.52 -21.12 -2.65
N GLU A 125 -8.04 -20.68 -3.82
CA GLU A 125 -7.84 -21.25 -5.14
C GLU A 125 -7.37 -20.13 -6.06
N TYR A 126 -6.34 -20.37 -6.84
CA TYR A 126 -5.65 -19.31 -7.60
C TYR A 126 -6.08 -19.32 -9.05
N LEU A 127 -6.12 -18.12 -9.65
CA LEU A 127 -6.54 -17.93 -11.05
C LEU A 127 -5.60 -18.60 -12.04
N ILE A 128 -4.29 -18.63 -11.74
CA ILE A 128 -3.21 -19.19 -12.58
C ILE A 128 -2.54 -20.34 -11.84
N GLU A 129 -2.92 -21.55 -12.15
CA GLU A 129 -2.36 -22.77 -11.52
C GLU A 129 -1.33 -23.48 -12.41
N ASN A 130 -1.39 -23.30 -13.74
CA ASN A 130 -0.57 -24.00 -14.70
C ASN A 130 -0.34 -23.18 -15.99
N GLU A 131 0.45 -23.72 -16.92
CA GLU A 131 0.78 -23.07 -18.20
C GLU A 131 -0.47 -22.80 -19.05
N ARG A 132 -1.45 -23.70 -19.03
CA ARG A 132 -2.70 -23.55 -19.80
C ARG A 132 -3.51 -22.35 -19.30
N ASP A 133 -3.57 -22.13 -17.99
CA ASP A 133 -4.25 -20.98 -17.42
C ASP A 133 -3.56 -19.69 -17.82
N LEU A 134 -2.23 -19.67 -17.80
CA LEU A 134 -1.44 -18.52 -18.24
C LEU A 134 -1.65 -18.22 -19.74
N GLU A 135 -1.70 -19.25 -20.60
CA GLU A 135 -2.01 -19.08 -22.02
C GLU A 135 -3.38 -18.43 -22.24
N ILE A 136 -4.43 -18.93 -21.54
CA ILE A 136 -5.78 -18.37 -21.58
C ILE A 136 -5.77 -16.92 -21.08
N PHE A 137 -5.15 -16.68 -19.94
CA PHE A 137 -5.03 -15.35 -19.34
C PHE A 137 -4.35 -14.38 -20.32
N ASN A 138 -3.17 -14.72 -20.84
CA ASN A 138 -2.43 -13.87 -21.76
C ASN A 138 -3.21 -13.53 -23.05
N LYS A 139 -3.99 -14.48 -23.53
CA LYS A 139 -4.75 -14.34 -24.79
C LYS A 139 -6.01 -13.48 -24.64
N PHE A 140 -6.70 -13.56 -23.50
CA PHE A 140 -8.04 -13.01 -23.36
C PHE A 140 -8.17 -11.90 -22.31
N VAL A 141 -7.19 -11.70 -21.41
CA VAL A 141 -7.28 -10.66 -20.38
C VAL A 141 -7.50 -9.29 -21.02
N PRO A 142 -8.56 -8.56 -20.65
CA PRO A 142 -8.88 -7.28 -21.28
C PRO A 142 -7.94 -6.17 -20.81
N ARG A 143 -7.72 -5.21 -21.70
CA ARG A 143 -7.09 -3.93 -21.36
C ARG A 143 -8.04 -3.07 -20.54
N ILE A 144 -7.47 -2.09 -19.82
CA ILE A 144 -8.27 -1.12 -19.06
C ILE A 144 -9.17 -0.32 -20.01
N ASP A 145 -10.45 -0.19 -19.67
CA ASP A 145 -11.43 0.50 -20.49
C ASP A 145 -11.55 2.00 -20.16
N SER A 146 -12.17 2.74 -21.08
CA SER A 146 -12.37 4.17 -20.92
C SER A 146 -13.29 4.54 -19.75
N GLU A 147 -14.23 3.66 -19.38
CA GLU A 147 -15.12 3.86 -18.25
C GLU A 147 -14.32 3.80 -16.94
N THR A 148 -13.48 2.77 -16.76
CA THR A 148 -12.59 2.65 -15.60
C THR A 148 -11.61 3.83 -15.50
N ILE A 149 -11.06 4.28 -16.64
CA ILE A 149 -10.20 5.49 -16.67
C ILE A 149 -10.98 6.74 -16.23
N SER A 150 -12.25 6.91 -16.68
CA SER A 150 -13.10 8.03 -16.25
C SER A 150 -13.37 7.97 -14.74
N GLU A 151 -13.70 6.79 -14.20
CA GLU A 151 -13.88 6.60 -12.75
C GLU A 151 -12.62 6.96 -11.94
N MET A 152 -11.42 6.63 -12.45
CA MET A 152 -10.16 7.00 -11.83
C MET A 152 -9.97 8.53 -11.78
N LYS A 153 -10.27 9.23 -12.87
CA LYS A 153 -10.17 10.70 -12.95
C LYS A 153 -11.17 11.38 -12.03
N GLU A 154 -12.42 10.94 -12.02
CA GLU A 154 -13.46 11.46 -11.15
C GLU A 154 -13.12 11.27 -9.67
N ARG A 155 -12.64 10.08 -9.30
CA ARG A 155 -12.23 9.79 -7.92
C ARG A 155 -11.01 10.60 -7.50
N ALA A 156 -10.05 10.82 -8.38
CA ALA A 156 -8.88 11.64 -8.10
C ALA A 156 -9.24 13.10 -7.87
N ALA A 157 -10.10 13.67 -8.72
CA ALA A 157 -10.60 15.03 -8.58
C ALA A 157 -11.39 15.19 -7.26
N PHE A 158 -12.29 14.25 -6.95
CA PHE A 158 -13.00 14.21 -5.68
C PHE A 158 -12.05 14.18 -4.47
N SER A 159 -11.07 13.27 -4.48
CA SER A 159 -10.09 13.14 -3.39
C SER A 159 -9.26 14.41 -3.25
N ARG A 160 -8.84 15.01 -4.36
CA ARG A 160 -8.07 16.27 -4.38
C ARG A 160 -8.85 17.44 -3.78
N GLU A 161 -10.11 17.59 -4.14
CA GLU A 161 -10.98 18.64 -3.61
C GLU A 161 -11.20 18.45 -2.10
N LEU A 162 -11.53 17.25 -1.68
CA LEU A 162 -11.86 16.94 -0.29
C LEU A 162 -10.67 17.11 0.66
N ILE A 163 -9.48 16.61 0.27
CA ILE A 163 -8.25 16.69 1.06
C ILE A 163 -7.75 18.14 1.08
N GLY A 164 -7.81 18.85 -0.05
CA GLY A 164 -7.35 20.23 -0.17
C GLY A 164 -5.89 20.41 0.26
N GLU A 165 -5.66 21.37 1.15
CA GLU A 165 -4.34 21.69 1.69
C GLU A 165 -3.95 20.88 2.94
N LEU A 166 -4.83 19.97 3.40
CA LEU A 166 -4.55 19.13 4.56
C LEU A 166 -3.45 18.09 4.28
N GLY A 167 -3.34 17.63 3.01
CA GLY A 167 -2.38 16.62 2.64
C GLY A 167 -2.50 16.14 1.21
N ILE A 168 -2.17 14.87 0.98
CA ILE A 168 -2.29 14.18 -0.31
C ILE A 168 -2.90 12.77 -0.14
N SER A 169 -3.40 12.22 -1.25
CA SER A 169 -3.68 10.79 -1.37
C SER A 169 -2.60 10.10 -2.20
N ALA A 170 -2.15 8.94 -1.74
CA ALA A 170 -1.38 7.99 -2.52
C ALA A 170 -2.24 6.73 -2.70
N PRO A 171 -3.10 6.66 -3.72
CA PRO A 171 -4.03 5.55 -3.87
C PRO A 171 -3.27 4.23 -3.99
N TRP A 172 -3.83 3.19 -3.39
CA TRP A 172 -3.50 1.83 -3.78
C TRP A 172 -4.13 1.60 -5.16
N GLY A 173 -3.35 1.84 -6.19
CA GLY A 173 -3.65 1.32 -7.51
C GLY A 173 -3.55 -0.21 -7.47
N TRP A 174 -3.85 -0.86 -8.55
CA TRP A 174 -3.47 -2.26 -8.71
C TRP A 174 -1.96 -2.31 -8.93
N GLY A 175 -1.17 -2.21 -7.83
CA GLY A 175 0.26 -1.97 -7.83
C GLY A 175 1.04 -2.88 -6.92
N GLY A 176 2.34 -3.03 -7.22
CA GLY A 176 3.23 -4.02 -6.62
C GLY A 176 3.19 -5.31 -7.41
N VAL A 177 4.13 -5.45 -8.38
CA VAL A 177 4.05 -6.53 -9.38
C VAL A 177 4.09 -7.90 -8.72
N PHE A 178 5.07 -8.14 -7.83
CA PHE A 178 5.18 -9.43 -7.14
C PHE A 178 4.01 -9.68 -6.20
N ASN A 179 3.52 -8.64 -5.52
CA ASN A 179 2.36 -8.74 -4.64
C ASN A 179 1.11 -9.17 -5.42
N GLN A 180 0.86 -8.56 -6.57
CA GLN A 180 -0.29 -8.90 -7.40
C GLN A 180 -0.12 -10.25 -8.10
N ALA A 181 1.08 -10.59 -8.54
CA ALA A 181 1.38 -11.92 -9.05
C ALA A 181 1.05 -13.01 -8.02
N ALA A 182 1.44 -12.79 -6.74
CA ALA A 182 1.12 -13.70 -5.64
C ALA A 182 -0.37 -13.73 -5.24
N THR A 183 -1.20 -12.79 -5.73
CA THR A 183 -2.65 -12.82 -5.54
C THR A 183 -3.33 -13.79 -6.50
N TYR A 184 -2.79 -13.95 -7.71
CA TYR A 184 -3.38 -14.80 -8.76
C TYR A 184 -2.66 -16.13 -8.97
N ARG A 185 -1.45 -16.31 -8.40
CA ARG A 185 -0.72 -17.57 -8.31
C ARG A 185 -0.23 -17.81 -6.88
N ASN A 186 -0.32 -19.03 -6.39
CA ASN A 186 0.17 -19.36 -5.05
C ASN A 186 1.62 -18.89 -4.87
N VAL A 187 1.91 -18.16 -3.80
CA VAL A 187 3.23 -17.56 -3.58
C VAL A 187 4.35 -18.60 -3.49
N GLN A 188 4.08 -19.78 -2.92
CA GLN A 188 5.09 -20.85 -2.84
C GLN A 188 5.40 -21.40 -4.23
N GLU A 189 4.37 -21.62 -5.06
CA GLU A 189 4.54 -22.01 -6.47
C GLU A 189 5.30 -20.94 -7.25
N LEU A 190 4.94 -19.67 -7.08
CA LEU A 190 5.60 -18.54 -7.74
C LEU A 190 7.10 -18.46 -7.38
N LEU A 191 7.44 -18.69 -6.12
CA LEU A 191 8.84 -18.75 -5.68
C LEU A 191 9.57 -19.95 -6.27
N MET A 192 8.92 -21.10 -6.38
CA MET A 192 9.49 -22.29 -7.01
C MET A 192 9.69 -22.12 -8.51
N ASP A 193 8.74 -21.50 -9.21
CA ASP A 193 8.83 -21.24 -10.65
C ASP A 193 10.08 -20.43 -11.02
N ALA A 194 10.46 -19.46 -10.19
CA ALA A 194 11.67 -18.66 -10.42
C ALA A 194 12.96 -19.52 -10.55
N TYR A 195 12.97 -20.72 -9.97
CA TYR A 195 14.10 -21.65 -10.06
C TYR A 195 13.85 -22.84 -10.98
N LEU A 196 12.64 -23.40 -10.96
CA LEU A 196 12.32 -24.68 -11.58
C LEU A 196 11.60 -24.53 -12.93
N ASN A 197 10.92 -23.41 -13.16
CA ASN A 197 10.18 -23.12 -14.41
C ASN A 197 10.36 -21.65 -14.81
N GLN A 198 11.61 -21.26 -15.09
CA GLN A 198 11.97 -19.85 -15.34
C GLN A 198 11.23 -19.23 -16.54
N GLU A 199 10.95 -20.01 -17.57
CA GLU A 199 10.19 -19.52 -18.74
C GLU A 199 8.76 -19.12 -18.36
N PHE A 200 8.08 -19.95 -17.56
CA PHE A 200 6.77 -19.65 -17.04
C PHE A 200 6.82 -18.43 -16.11
N TYR A 201 7.75 -18.40 -15.16
CA TYR A 201 7.92 -17.29 -14.23
C TYR A 201 8.08 -15.96 -14.97
N GLN A 202 9.00 -15.93 -15.93
CA GLN A 202 9.28 -14.73 -16.72
C GLN A 202 8.05 -14.29 -17.51
N ALA A 203 7.41 -15.19 -18.26
CA ALA A 203 6.22 -14.87 -19.04
C ALA A 203 5.07 -14.35 -18.15
N TYR A 204 4.89 -14.93 -16.98
CA TYR A 204 3.88 -14.51 -16.02
C TYR A 204 4.19 -13.14 -15.42
N MET A 205 5.41 -12.91 -14.94
CA MET A 205 5.82 -11.64 -14.35
C MET A 205 5.83 -10.49 -15.38
N GLU A 206 6.25 -10.74 -16.61
CA GLU A 206 6.19 -9.77 -17.71
C GLU A 206 4.73 -9.37 -18.00
N LYS A 207 3.82 -10.37 -18.05
CA LYS A 207 2.39 -10.07 -18.28
C LYS A 207 1.77 -9.29 -17.15
N MET A 208 2.07 -9.65 -15.91
CA MET A 208 1.61 -8.90 -14.74
C MET A 208 2.15 -7.46 -14.75
N THR A 209 3.43 -7.28 -15.07
CA THR A 209 4.04 -5.95 -15.19
C THR A 209 3.33 -5.10 -16.25
N GLU A 210 3.12 -5.65 -17.44
CA GLU A 210 2.41 -4.97 -18.53
C GLU A 210 1.04 -4.43 -18.08
N LEU A 211 0.22 -5.28 -17.47
CA LEU A 211 -1.13 -4.92 -17.03
C LEU A 211 -1.12 -3.91 -15.87
N ILE A 212 -0.19 -4.07 -14.92
CA ILE A 212 -0.08 -3.18 -13.77
C ILE A 212 0.44 -1.81 -14.19
N VAL A 213 1.43 -1.74 -15.08
CA VAL A 213 1.93 -0.48 -15.64
C VAL A 213 0.83 0.24 -16.43
N GLU A 214 0.05 -0.48 -17.24
CA GLU A 214 -1.08 0.09 -17.97
C GLU A 214 -2.13 0.71 -17.01
N SER A 215 -2.51 -0.02 -15.96
CA SER A 215 -3.44 0.47 -14.94
C SER A 215 -2.89 1.69 -14.19
N ASN A 216 -1.61 1.67 -13.83
CA ASN A 216 -0.99 2.81 -13.15
C ASN A 216 -0.78 4.02 -14.07
N ASN A 217 -0.56 3.82 -15.37
CA ASN A 217 -0.53 4.92 -16.34
C ASN A 217 -1.88 5.67 -16.39
N ALA A 218 -3.01 4.95 -16.25
CA ALA A 218 -4.31 5.60 -16.12
C ALA A 218 -4.44 6.41 -14.82
N LEU A 219 -3.89 5.93 -13.69
CA LEU A 219 -3.84 6.67 -12.43
C LEU A 219 -2.90 7.88 -12.49
N THR A 220 -1.78 7.78 -13.19
CA THR A 220 -0.85 8.92 -13.34
C THR A 220 -1.41 10.04 -14.21
N ASP A 221 -2.37 9.74 -15.09
CA ASP A 221 -3.13 10.75 -15.86
C ASP A 221 -4.29 11.37 -15.04
N THR A 222 -4.07 11.56 -13.74
CA THR A 222 -5.04 12.10 -12.79
C THR A 222 -4.42 13.16 -11.90
N ASP A 223 -5.20 13.71 -10.97
CA ASP A 223 -4.75 14.71 -9.96
C ASP A 223 -3.99 14.10 -8.78
N PHE A 224 -3.79 12.80 -8.69
CA PHE A 224 -2.93 12.21 -7.66
C PHE A 224 -1.47 12.61 -7.88
N GLN A 225 -0.76 12.97 -6.81
CA GLN A 225 0.65 13.37 -6.86
C GLN A 225 1.59 12.21 -6.51
N CYS A 226 1.08 11.19 -5.84
CA CYS A 226 1.82 10.03 -5.39
C CYS A 226 0.99 8.79 -5.66
N ILE A 227 1.63 7.70 -6.06
CA ILE A 227 0.99 6.39 -6.28
C ILE A 227 1.59 5.38 -5.31
N GLY A 228 0.71 4.64 -4.62
CA GLY A 228 1.10 3.60 -3.68
C GLY A 228 1.38 2.27 -4.39
N ILE A 229 2.49 1.64 -4.03
CA ILE A 229 2.93 0.32 -4.50
C ILE A 229 2.96 -0.62 -3.30
N GLN A 230 2.20 -1.71 -3.34
CA GLN A 230 2.16 -2.70 -2.26
C GLN A 230 3.28 -3.73 -2.43
N GLY A 231 4.16 -3.87 -1.43
CA GLY A 231 5.32 -4.77 -1.47
C GLY A 231 5.42 -5.73 -0.28
N ASN A 232 4.36 -5.86 0.52
CA ASN A 232 4.41 -6.62 1.79
C ASN A 232 4.61 -8.13 1.61
N ILE A 233 4.23 -8.74 0.49
CA ILE A 233 4.53 -10.16 0.23
C ILE A 233 6.03 -10.33 -0.07
N ALA A 234 6.66 -9.37 -0.74
CA ALA A 234 8.08 -9.37 -1.04
C ALA A 234 8.96 -8.91 0.14
N ASN A 235 8.57 -9.20 1.39
CA ASN A 235 9.35 -8.87 2.57
C ASN A 235 10.48 -9.86 2.83
N ALA A 236 11.49 -9.48 3.63
CA ALA A 236 12.66 -10.28 3.92
C ALA A 236 12.40 -11.56 4.77
N GLY A 237 11.18 -11.71 5.30
CA GLY A 237 10.74 -12.95 5.92
C GLY A 237 10.28 -14.01 4.91
N MET A 238 9.93 -13.58 3.70
CA MET A 238 9.50 -14.43 2.58
C MET A 238 10.63 -14.63 1.56
N VAL A 239 11.37 -13.56 1.23
CA VAL A 239 12.42 -13.56 0.21
C VAL A 239 13.69 -12.94 0.76
N GLY A 240 14.86 -13.47 0.36
CA GLY A 240 16.15 -12.83 0.65
C GLY A 240 16.49 -11.74 -0.37
N ALA A 241 17.49 -10.91 -0.06
CA ALA A 241 17.93 -9.82 -0.93
C ALA A 241 18.36 -10.30 -2.33
N GLU A 242 19.05 -11.42 -2.43
CA GLU A 242 19.47 -12.00 -3.70
C GLU A 242 18.28 -12.40 -4.58
N PHE A 243 17.26 -13.04 -3.99
CA PHE A 243 16.04 -13.38 -4.70
C PHE A 243 15.30 -12.12 -5.14
N PHE A 244 15.17 -11.15 -4.23
CA PHE A 244 14.52 -9.89 -4.53
C PHE A 244 15.20 -9.17 -5.69
N ASP A 245 16.52 -9.00 -5.64
CA ASP A 245 17.30 -8.31 -6.67
C ASP A 245 17.21 -9.00 -8.04
N LYS A 246 17.19 -10.33 -8.06
CA LYS A 246 17.19 -11.09 -9.31
C LYS A 246 15.81 -11.25 -9.93
N TYR A 247 14.81 -11.55 -9.11
CA TYR A 247 13.51 -12.03 -9.59
C TYR A 247 12.35 -11.04 -9.37
N ILE A 248 12.50 -10.05 -8.50
CA ILE A 248 11.43 -9.09 -8.17
C ILE A 248 11.79 -7.67 -8.63
N LEU A 249 12.96 -7.20 -8.27
CA LEU A 249 13.41 -5.84 -8.53
C LEU A 249 13.28 -5.39 -10.00
N PRO A 250 13.57 -6.19 -11.04
CA PRO A 250 13.44 -5.74 -12.42
C PRO A 250 12.02 -5.26 -12.75
N TYR A 251 11.02 -5.99 -12.30
CA TYR A 251 9.60 -5.72 -12.56
C TYR A 251 9.06 -4.56 -11.73
N GLU A 252 9.37 -4.52 -10.44
CA GLU A 252 8.99 -3.41 -9.56
C GLU A 252 9.66 -2.08 -9.99
N LYS A 253 10.89 -2.15 -10.46
CA LYS A 253 11.62 -0.98 -10.99
C LYS A 253 10.97 -0.44 -12.26
N GLU A 254 10.47 -1.29 -13.15
CA GLU A 254 9.74 -0.88 -14.34
C GLU A 254 8.47 -0.12 -13.97
N LEU A 255 7.70 -0.63 -13.00
CA LEU A 255 6.52 0.04 -12.47
C LEU A 255 6.87 1.39 -11.83
N ALA A 256 7.86 1.42 -10.93
CA ALA A 256 8.29 2.64 -10.27
C ALA A 256 8.73 3.70 -11.28
N LYS A 257 9.51 3.30 -12.28
CA LYS A 257 9.95 4.18 -13.36
C LYS A 257 8.78 4.72 -14.19
N ALA A 258 7.78 3.91 -14.54
CA ALA A 258 6.62 4.36 -15.30
C ALA A 258 5.84 5.44 -14.54
N ILE A 259 5.66 5.29 -13.22
CA ILE A 259 5.02 6.30 -12.35
C ILE A 259 5.82 7.59 -12.33
N GLN A 260 7.14 7.51 -12.19
CA GLN A 260 8.03 8.68 -12.11
C GLN A 260 8.17 9.40 -13.46
N ASP A 261 8.24 8.67 -14.57
CA ASP A 261 8.27 9.25 -15.93
C ASP A 261 7.03 10.09 -16.22
N ALA A 262 5.90 9.77 -15.58
CA ALA A 262 4.67 10.56 -15.61
C ALA A 262 4.67 11.74 -14.62
N GLY A 263 5.77 12.02 -13.93
CA GLY A 263 5.93 13.12 -12.98
C GLY A 263 5.22 12.92 -11.64
N LYS A 264 4.96 11.66 -11.25
CA LYS A 264 4.36 11.32 -9.96
C LYS A 264 5.38 10.71 -9.02
N PHE A 265 5.15 10.87 -7.70
CA PHE A 265 5.96 10.20 -6.69
C PHE A 265 5.50 8.75 -6.46
N THR A 266 6.46 7.90 -6.10
CA THR A 266 6.21 6.51 -5.70
C THR A 266 6.24 6.39 -4.19
N LEU A 267 5.26 5.66 -3.64
CA LEU A 267 5.24 5.24 -2.24
C LEU A 267 5.25 3.72 -2.19
N TYR A 268 6.30 3.12 -1.65
CA TYR A 268 6.39 1.67 -1.49
C TYR A 268 6.04 1.25 -0.06
N HIS A 269 5.06 0.37 0.08
CA HIS A 269 4.62 -0.13 1.37
C HIS A 269 5.17 -1.52 1.63
N ASN A 270 6.01 -1.67 2.64
CA ASN A 270 6.42 -2.96 3.19
C ASN A 270 6.49 -2.87 4.71
N CYS A 271 5.44 -3.38 5.38
CA CYS A 271 5.28 -3.38 6.84
C CYS A 271 5.92 -4.59 7.55
N GLY A 272 6.64 -5.42 6.81
CA GLY A 272 7.35 -6.58 7.34
C GLY A 272 8.84 -6.36 7.57
N LYS A 273 9.58 -7.46 7.58
CA LYS A 273 11.04 -7.43 7.62
C LYS A 273 11.58 -6.88 6.31
N ALA A 274 12.45 -5.89 6.38
CA ALA A 274 12.98 -5.23 5.19
C ALA A 274 14.44 -4.75 5.34
N ARG A 275 15.10 -5.00 6.48
CA ARG A 275 16.45 -4.49 6.76
C ARG A 275 17.45 -4.86 5.65
N VAL A 276 17.42 -6.10 5.18
CA VAL A 276 18.31 -6.56 4.10
C VAL A 276 17.88 -6.14 2.69
N LEU A 277 16.69 -5.52 2.53
CA LEU A 277 16.14 -5.07 1.25
C LEU A 277 16.32 -3.56 1.00
N GLN A 278 16.82 -2.81 1.98
CA GLN A 278 16.88 -1.35 1.92
C GLN A 278 17.70 -0.85 0.72
N GLU A 279 18.85 -1.47 0.42
CA GLU A 279 19.63 -1.10 -0.77
C GLU A 279 18.90 -1.45 -2.08
N SER A 280 18.10 -2.52 -2.08
CA SER A 280 17.26 -2.86 -3.23
C SER A 280 16.19 -1.83 -3.50
N TYR A 281 15.65 -1.18 -2.46
CA TYR A 281 14.72 -0.07 -2.60
C TYR A 281 15.37 1.17 -3.26
N VAL A 282 16.64 1.45 -2.95
CA VAL A 282 17.41 2.49 -3.67
C VAL A 282 17.60 2.11 -5.15
N LYS A 283 17.96 0.86 -5.44
CA LYS A 283 18.11 0.36 -6.82
C LYS A 283 16.79 0.39 -7.60
N MET A 284 15.65 0.23 -6.92
CA MET A 284 14.31 0.37 -7.50
C MET A 284 14.02 1.83 -7.91
N GLY A 285 14.63 2.80 -7.22
CA GLY A 285 14.48 4.21 -7.50
C GLY A 285 13.25 4.84 -6.82
N LEU A 286 12.85 4.34 -5.67
CA LEU A 286 11.66 4.84 -4.94
C LEU A 286 11.85 6.26 -4.41
N ASP A 287 10.77 7.05 -4.40
CA ASP A 287 10.75 8.35 -3.72
C ASP A 287 10.50 8.21 -2.22
N MET A 288 9.67 7.24 -1.83
CA MET A 288 9.30 7.02 -0.43
C MET A 288 9.12 5.54 -0.12
N TRP A 289 9.65 5.11 1.04
CA TRP A 289 9.35 3.84 1.67
C TRP A 289 8.63 4.05 3.01
N GLU A 290 7.52 3.40 3.20
CA GLU A 290 6.82 3.25 4.46
C GLU A 290 6.75 1.74 4.80
N THR A 291 6.81 1.27 5.97
CA THR A 291 6.48 1.82 7.26
C THR A 291 7.70 1.91 8.18
N VAL A 292 8.84 1.44 7.71
CA VAL A 292 10.09 1.26 8.48
C VAL A 292 9.80 0.50 9.80
N ALA A 293 9.08 -0.63 9.67
CA ALA A 293 8.53 -1.34 10.81
C ALA A 293 9.61 -1.87 11.75
N THR A 294 9.48 -1.52 13.03
CA THR A 294 10.40 -1.94 14.10
C THR A 294 10.04 -3.34 14.63
N PRO A 295 10.93 -4.06 15.29
CA PRO A 295 10.61 -5.31 15.99
C PRO A 295 9.46 -5.14 17.01
N PRO A 296 8.56 -6.11 17.16
CA PRO A 296 8.58 -7.43 16.52
C PRO A 296 7.87 -7.52 15.14
N GLN A 297 7.21 -6.46 14.67
CA GLN A 297 6.47 -6.46 13.40
C GLN A 297 7.41 -6.54 12.19
N GLY A 298 8.46 -5.73 12.19
CA GLY A 298 9.54 -5.75 11.22
C GLY A 298 10.89 -6.10 11.87
N ASP A 299 11.96 -5.66 11.23
CA ASP A 299 13.34 -5.82 11.71
C ASP A 299 14.19 -4.56 11.49
N ASN A 300 13.52 -3.41 11.24
CA ASN A 300 14.18 -2.18 10.84
C ASN A 300 14.52 -1.31 12.06
N ASP A 301 15.68 -0.68 12.03
CA ASP A 301 16.07 0.42 12.90
C ASP A 301 16.05 1.73 12.11
N LEU A 302 15.39 2.77 12.62
CA LEU A 302 15.25 4.03 11.90
C LEU A 302 16.57 4.75 11.70
N LYS A 303 17.48 4.65 12.68
CA LYS A 303 18.80 5.30 12.59
C LYS A 303 19.64 4.64 11.51
N GLU A 304 19.71 3.31 11.52
CA GLU A 304 20.41 2.55 10.47
C GLU A 304 19.82 2.83 9.08
N ALA A 305 18.49 2.83 8.96
CA ALA A 305 17.82 3.13 7.69
C ALA A 305 18.13 4.55 7.20
N LYS A 306 18.12 5.54 8.10
CA LYS A 306 18.51 6.93 7.78
C LYS A 306 19.95 7.02 7.32
N GLU A 307 20.88 6.34 7.99
CA GLU A 307 22.30 6.32 7.62
C GLU A 307 22.55 5.62 6.27
N LEU A 308 21.79 4.55 5.97
CA LEU A 308 22.01 3.73 4.77
C LEU A 308 21.33 4.30 3.52
N ILE A 309 20.08 4.73 3.62
CA ILE A 309 19.25 5.10 2.46
C ILE A 309 18.54 6.45 2.59
N GLY A 310 18.66 7.14 3.73
CA GLY A 310 17.91 8.36 4.02
C GLY A 310 18.25 9.55 3.13
N ASP A 311 19.40 9.57 2.45
CA ASP A 311 19.76 10.59 1.46
C ASP A 311 19.08 10.36 0.11
N SER A 312 18.65 9.13 -0.18
CA SER A 312 18.05 8.73 -1.46
C SER A 312 16.54 8.62 -1.40
N ILE A 313 15.99 8.10 -0.30
CA ILE A 313 14.57 7.75 -0.16
C ILE A 313 13.97 8.47 1.06
N THR A 314 12.77 9.01 0.90
CA THR A 314 11.98 9.52 2.04
C THR A 314 11.49 8.32 2.87
N LEU A 315 11.81 8.32 4.17
CA LEU A 315 11.37 7.28 5.10
C LEU A 315 10.12 7.72 5.86
N SER A 316 9.18 6.81 6.06
CA SER A 316 7.99 7.01 6.89
C SER A 316 7.84 5.92 7.93
N GLY A 317 7.65 6.29 9.15
CA GLY A 317 7.53 5.40 10.31
C GLY A 317 8.11 6.09 11.54
N ASN A 318 8.50 5.41 12.62
CA ASN A 318 8.51 3.96 12.85
C ASN A 318 7.99 3.69 14.28
N LEU A 319 6.96 4.46 14.71
CA LEU A 319 6.38 4.28 16.03
C LEU A 319 5.60 2.95 16.10
N ASP A 320 5.94 2.07 17.06
CA ASP A 320 5.19 0.83 17.27
C ASP A 320 3.78 1.13 17.81
N GLN A 321 2.78 0.97 16.94
CA GLN A 321 1.39 1.24 17.27
C GLN A 321 0.71 0.08 18.01
N VAL A 322 1.21 -1.15 17.86
CA VAL A 322 0.59 -2.36 18.43
C VAL A 322 1.05 -2.63 19.83
N ASN A 323 2.35 -2.71 20.05
CA ASN A 323 2.92 -3.16 21.32
C ASN A 323 3.20 -1.99 22.25
N PHE A 324 3.48 -0.80 21.70
CA PHE A 324 3.82 0.38 22.47
C PHE A 324 2.66 1.39 22.54
N LEU A 325 2.29 2.06 21.45
CA LEU A 325 1.38 3.21 21.48
C LEU A 325 0.04 2.91 22.16
N LYS A 326 -0.50 1.72 21.95
CA LYS A 326 -1.79 1.30 22.51
C LYS A 326 -1.79 1.15 24.02
N LYS A 327 -0.62 0.98 24.66
CA LYS A 327 -0.48 0.60 26.08
C LYS A 327 0.38 1.58 26.90
N ALA A 328 1.18 2.41 26.23
CA ALA A 328 2.17 3.26 26.89
C ALA A 328 1.54 4.42 27.67
N ALA A 329 2.19 4.83 28.73
CA ALA A 329 1.88 6.05 29.46
C ALA A 329 2.29 7.29 28.62
N LEU A 330 1.66 8.44 28.89
CA LEU A 330 1.90 9.66 28.11
C LEU A 330 3.36 10.13 28.15
N GLU A 331 4.04 9.95 29.29
CA GLU A 331 5.46 10.27 29.45
C GLU A 331 6.38 9.36 28.63
N GLU A 332 6.02 8.08 28.49
CA GLU A 332 6.74 7.13 27.65
C GLU A 332 6.56 7.49 26.18
N ILE A 333 5.34 7.87 25.76
CA ILE A 333 5.04 8.34 24.42
C ILE A 333 5.87 9.59 24.10
N GLU A 334 5.91 10.57 25.00
CA GLU A 334 6.71 11.78 24.81
C GLU A 334 8.17 11.45 24.58
N LYS A 335 8.76 10.60 25.41
CA LYS A 335 10.16 10.17 25.29
C LYS A 335 10.44 9.47 23.97
N GLU A 336 9.58 8.52 23.57
CA GLU A 336 9.79 7.73 22.37
C GLU A 336 9.58 8.56 21.10
N VAL A 337 8.54 9.38 21.04
CA VAL A 337 8.30 10.26 19.88
C VAL A 337 9.43 11.28 19.73
N THR A 338 9.92 11.86 20.84
CA THR A 338 11.09 12.75 20.85
C THR A 338 12.32 12.04 20.28
N ARG A 339 12.59 10.80 20.69
CA ARG A 339 13.71 9.99 20.17
C ARG A 339 13.59 9.76 18.67
N ILE A 340 12.41 9.33 18.22
CA ILE A 340 12.13 9.07 16.80
C ILE A 340 12.31 10.35 15.97
N MET A 341 11.77 11.46 16.44
CA MET A 341 11.86 12.75 15.76
C MET A 341 13.30 13.24 15.63
N HIS A 342 14.11 13.11 16.69
CA HIS A 342 15.52 13.51 16.68
C HIS A 342 16.37 12.70 15.69
N ILE A 343 16.01 11.43 15.46
CA ILE A 343 16.65 10.58 14.44
C ILE A 343 16.11 10.93 13.04
N GLY A 344 14.79 10.90 12.89
CA GLY A 344 14.14 10.98 11.59
C GLY A 344 14.35 12.30 10.85
N LYS A 345 14.33 13.45 11.58
CA LYS A 345 14.47 14.76 10.95
C LYS A 345 15.86 15.09 10.41
N GLN A 346 16.90 14.37 10.84
CA GLN A 346 18.26 14.62 10.38
C GLN A 346 18.37 14.45 8.85
N GLY A 347 18.88 15.47 8.16
CA GLY A 347 19.02 15.46 6.71
C GLY A 347 17.69 15.55 5.92
N GLY A 348 16.55 15.79 6.56
CA GLY A 348 15.24 15.82 5.87
C GLY A 348 14.76 14.43 5.45
N ARG A 349 13.98 14.32 4.36
CA ARG A 349 13.45 13.07 3.80
C ARG A 349 12.84 12.14 4.85
N TYR A 350 11.96 12.69 5.69
CA TYR A 350 11.30 11.94 6.75
C TYR A 350 9.88 12.42 6.98
N ILE A 351 8.95 11.49 7.07
CA ILE A 351 7.56 11.68 7.49
C ILE A 351 7.36 10.87 8.77
N PHE A 352 7.00 11.52 9.86
CA PHE A 352 6.68 10.81 11.09
C PHE A 352 5.34 10.05 10.93
N ALA A 353 5.37 8.76 11.22
CA ALA A 353 4.20 7.88 11.21
C ALA A 353 4.37 6.74 12.21
N ALA A 354 3.34 5.93 12.36
CA ALA A 354 3.46 4.63 12.99
C ALA A 354 4.14 3.62 12.03
N SER A 355 4.50 2.44 12.57
CA SER A 355 5.08 1.33 11.79
C SER A 355 4.07 0.68 10.83
N ASP A 356 2.80 1.04 10.93
CA ASP A 356 1.71 0.74 10.02
C ASP A 356 0.50 1.61 10.40
N PHE A 357 -0.73 1.21 10.02
CA PHE A 357 -1.94 1.94 10.41
C PHE A 357 -2.21 1.92 11.92
N LEU A 358 -2.91 2.95 12.39
CA LEU A 358 -3.34 3.02 13.80
C LEU A 358 -4.34 1.91 14.12
N GLU A 359 -4.09 1.23 15.24
CA GLU A 359 -4.90 0.12 15.72
C GLU A 359 -6.24 0.60 16.31
N LYS A 360 -7.31 -0.11 16.00
CA LYS A 360 -8.59 0.02 16.69
C LYS A 360 -8.41 -0.06 18.20
N GLY A 361 -9.00 0.90 18.92
CA GLY A 361 -8.94 0.97 20.37
C GLY A 361 -7.64 1.60 20.92
N THR A 362 -6.82 2.22 20.08
CA THR A 362 -5.71 3.06 20.57
C THR A 362 -6.29 4.27 21.31
N PRO A 363 -5.93 4.52 22.58
CA PRO A 363 -6.48 5.64 23.35
C PRO A 363 -6.29 6.97 22.64
N LEU A 364 -7.37 7.76 22.55
CA LEU A 364 -7.36 9.04 21.85
C LEU A 364 -6.34 10.03 22.46
N GLU A 365 -6.15 9.98 23.77
CA GLU A 365 -5.16 10.78 24.48
C GLU A 365 -3.72 10.43 24.05
N ASN A 366 -3.44 9.15 23.79
CA ASN A 366 -2.15 8.70 23.30
C ASN A 366 -1.89 9.25 21.89
N VAL A 367 -2.87 9.17 20.99
CA VAL A 367 -2.76 9.70 19.62
C VAL A 367 -2.57 11.23 19.65
N LYS A 368 -3.32 11.95 20.48
CA LYS A 368 -3.14 13.40 20.66
C LYS A 368 -1.75 13.75 21.18
N LYS A 369 -1.24 12.97 22.15
CA LYS A 369 0.12 13.17 22.70
C LYS A 369 1.19 12.94 21.64
N VAL A 370 1.05 11.90 20.82
CA VAL A 370 1.94 11.66 19.68
C VAL A 370 1.98 12.87 18.74
N ILE A 371 0.83 13.38 18.33
CA ILE A 371 0.74 14.50 17.39
C ILE A 371 1.35 15.77 17.99
N GLU A 372 1.00 16.09 19.25
CA GLU A 372 1.56 17.24 19.98
C GLU A 372 3.07 17.22 19.99
N VAL A 373 3.67 16.10 20.44
CA VAL A 373 5.12 15.96 20.59
C VAL A 373 5.79 15.96 19.21
N ALA A 374 5.24 15.23 18.23
CA ALA A 374 5.80 15.18 16.90
C ALA A 374 5.83 16.56 16.21
N ILE A 375 4.79 17.37 16.37
CA ILE A 375 4.75 18.75 15.85
C ILE A 375 5.78 19.64 16.56
N ARG A 376 5.91 19.51 17.87
CA ARG A 376 6.86 20.30 18.68
C ARG A 376 8.31 19.99 18.30
N GLU A 377 8.67 18.71 18.30
CA GLU A 377 10.04 18.22 18.06
C GLU A 377 10.43 18.21 16.57
N GLY A 378 9.43 18.23 15.67
CA GLY A 378 9.62 18.17 14.23
C GLY A 378 10.11 19.46 13.59
N ARG A 379 10.15 20.59 14.29
CA ARG A 379 10.64 21.88 13.75
C ARG A 379 12.12 21.79 13.40
N TYR A 380 12.47 22.32 12.23
CA TYR A 380 13.86 22.42 11.77
C TYR A 380 14.54 23.65 12.32
#